data_5a87f1e3cce22c4debde76ec956b81bc
#
_entry.id   5a87f1e3cce22c4debde76ec956b81bc
#
_cell.length_a   1.000
_cell.length_b   1.000
_cell.length_c   1.000
_cell.angle_alpha   90.00
_cell.angle_beta   90.00
_cell.angle_gamma   90.00
#
_symmetry.space_group_name_H-M   'P 1'
#
loop_
_entity.id
_entity.type
_entity.pdbx_description
1 polymer ?
#
loop_
_entity_poly.entity_id
_entity_poly.type
_entity_poly.pdbx_seq_one_letter_code
_entity_poly.pdbx_strand_id
1 'polypeptide(L)'
;MRPLLLLRTAFAVTLLSAAFSPCWGQTAAPALILHHGRVLTVDPAFSIREALAVDATGRIIACGGNQEVLALKETSTQLIDLAGKTLMPGLMDSHVHPGAALTEYDHEIPVMETIQDVLNYIAARAKATPEGSWIHIRQVFITRLKEQRYPTRQELDAAAPKHAVNFSTGPDCLLNSLALQRSGITRDFKITDGGPGKVEIDPVAGEPTGLLREMGRFVKMKQQVKSPTPAEVYERTRALFQDYNSVGLTAIGDRGAGRASLDRYEEMKKRGELSLRVMCSHTFNTVGMWRTIEQGIDEIIAHPLCKGDDRLRIIGTKVWLDGGMLTGSAYMSRPWGISQVYGISDPAYRGTLNIKPESLQKMVDKVTAAGLQFTAHSVGDGAVHTLLDAYEKVNTAHPVRDTRACITHSNFMSEEAVRRAAGLGVMMDIQPIWLHLDSRTLLGQFGQARTRWFQPLKSIFAAGGVVGGGSDHMQKIGSFRSVNPYNPWLGMWIAITRTARFLDEPMHAEECLTREQAIQMYTINNAKLLFLETQTGSLQTGKQADMILLDRDPLTCPINELAQTKVLKTWLAGQLVYQAR
;
A
#
# COMPACT_ATOMS: atom_id res chain seq x y z
N MET A 1 -14.49 90.44 -16.61
CA MET A 1 -13.60 89.69 -15.75
C MET A 1 -14.26 89.61 -14.37
N ARG A 2 -14.84 88.51 -14.01
CA ARG A 2 -15.44 88.24 -12.67
C ARG A 2 -14.74 86.99 -12.12
N PRO A 3 -14.30 86.93 -10.84
CA PRO A 3 -13.68 85.71 -10.26
C PRO A 3 -14.75 84.78 -9.71
N LEU A 4 -14.54 83.47 -10.01
CA LEU A 4 -15.34 82.36 -9.44
C LEU A 4 -14.99 82.19 -7.96
N LEU A 5 -16.04 82.13 -7.15
CA LEU A 5 -16.00 81.77 -5.71
C LEU A 5 -16.05 80.20 -5.62
N LEU A 6 -15.01 79.59 -5.07
CA LEU A 6 -14.97 78.17 -4.73
C LEU A 6 -15.56 77.94 -3.32
N LEU A 7 -16.73 77.32 -3.24
CA LEU A 7 -17.32 76.82 -2.00
C LEU A 7 -16.64 75.55 -1.57
N ARG A 8 -15.97 75.49 -0.44
CA ARG A 8 -15.46 74.28 0.21
C ARG A 8 -16.55 73.73 1.12
N THR A 9 -17.18 72.62 0.71
CA THR A 9 -18.04 71.82 1.60
C THR A 9 -17.18 70.77 2.33
N ALA A 10 -17.11 70.93 3.67
CA ALA A 10 -16.47 69.98 4.55
C ALA A 10 -17.46 68.85 4.84
N PHE A 11 -17.14 67.64 4.38
CA PHE A 11 -17.84 66.39 4.77
C PHE A 11 -17.21 65.87 6.06
N ALA A 12 -17.95 65.89 7.16
CA ALA A 12 -17.61 65.26 8.41
C ALA A 12 -17.90 63.74 8.25
N VAL A 13 -16.86 62.93 8.16
CA VAL A 13 -16.98 61.47 8.21
C VAL A 13 -17.00 61.02 9.68
N THR A 14 -18.19 60.68 10.17
CA THR A 14 -18.36 60.04 11.48
C THR A 14 -17.95 58.56 11.34
N LEU A 15 -16.78 58.20 11.85
CA LEU A 15 -16.34 56.82 12.01
C LEU A 15 -17.17 56.16 13.12
N LEU A 16 -18.20 55.38 12.72
CA LEU A 16 -18.81 54.38 13.60
C LEU A 16 -17.82 53.23 13.73
N SER A 17 -17.10 53.14 14.84
CA SER A 17 -16.36 51.96 15.26
C SER A 17 -17.36 50.86 15.68
N ALA A 18 -17.81 50.04 14.73
CA ALA A 18 -18.45 48.77 15.04
C ALA A 18 -17.41 47.87 15.72
N ALA A 19 -17.52 47.73 17.04
CA ALA A 19 -16.81 46.69 17.77
C ALA A 19 -17.31 45.34 17.25
N PHE A 20 -16.55 44.71 16.35
CA PHE A 20 -16.69 43.29 16.05
C PHE A 20 -16.28 42.53 17.32
N SER A 21 -17.23 42.21 18.19
CA SER A 21 -17.05 41.13 19.15
C SER A 21 -16.88 39.84 18.33
N PRO A 22 -15.75 39.12 18.43
CA PRO A 22 -15.67 37.80 17.83
C PRO A 22 -16.75 36.95 18.50
N CYS A 23 -17.71 36.49 17.72
CA CYS A 23 -18.65 35.47 18.15
C CYS A 23 -17.81 34.20 18.37
N TRP A 24 -17.31 34.01 19.58
CA TRP A 24 -16.73 32.75 20.02
C TRP A 24 -17.90 31.78 20.05
N GLY A 25 -18.08 31.02 18.95
CA GLY A 25 -18.90 29.83 19.00
C GLY A 25 -18.43 29.03 20.21
N GLN A 26 -19.34 28.52 21.03
CA GLN A 26 -19.03 27.68 22.19
C GLN A 26 -18.05 26.61 21.72
N THR A 27 -16.79 26.72 22.13
CA THR A 27 -15.81 25.65 21.88
C THR A 27 -16.32 24.41 22.59
N ALA A 28 -16.50 23.33 21.86
CA ALA A 28 -16.94 22.07 22.45
C ALA A 28 -16.03 21.73 23.63
N ALA A 29 -16.64 21.29 24.75
CA ALA A 29 -15.88 20.91 25.92
C ALA A 29 -14.93 19.76 25.63
N PRO A 30 -13.68 19.76 26.11
CA PRO A 30 -12.76 18.67 25.88
C PRO A 30 -13.18 17.44 26.68
N ALA A 31 -13.35 16.31 25.98
CA ALA A 31 -13.53 15.00 26.60
C ALA A 31 -12.18 14.39 27.06
N LEU A 32 -11.10 14.71 26.33
CA LEU A 32 -9.75 14.20 26.57
C LEU A 32 -8.72 15.32 26.38
N ILE A 33 -7.80 15.44 27.31
CA ILE A 33 -6.59 16.26 27.16
C ILE A 33 -5.35 15.39 27.38
N LEU A 34 -4.43 15.39 26.41
CA LEU A 34 -3.09 14.81 26.52
C LEU A 34 -2.11 15.98 26.70
N HIS A 35 -1.26 15.90 27.73
CA HIS A 35 -0.39 17.01 28.12
C HIS A 35 1.00 16.54 28.57
N HIS A 36 1.94 17.47 28.75
CA HIS A 36 3.33 17.22 29.11
C HIS A 36 4.03 16.24 28.16
N GLY A 37 3.78 16.37 26.86
CA GLY A 37 4.38 15.54 25.82
C GLY A 37 5.17 16.34 24.80
N ARG A 38 5.65 15.59 23.81
CA ARG A 38 6.19 16.13 22.58
C ARG A 38 5.24 15.77 21.44
N VAL A 39 4.37 16.71 21.06
CA VAL A 39 3.32 16.51 20.06
C VAL A 39 3.83 16.93 18.69
N LEU A 40 4.13 15.96 17.82
CA LEU A 40 4.50 16.17 16.42
C LEU A 40 3.22 16.33 15.61
N THR A 41 2.93 17.53 15.11
CA THR A 41 1.63 17.80 14.48
C THR A 41 1.53 17.30 13.04
N VAL A 42 2.65 17.23 12.32
CA VAL A 42 2.72 16.97 10.88
C VAL A 42 1.83 17.93 10.07
N ASP A 43 1.65 19.15 10.57
CA ASP A 43 1.08 20.26 9.84
C ASP A 43 2.06 20.77 8.76
N PRO A 44 1.69 21.70 7.88
CA PRO A 44 2.60 22.19 6.83
C PRO A 44 3.93 22.76 7.34
N ALA A 45 3.95 23.28 8.58
CA ALA A 45 5.15 23.79 9.24
C ALA A 45 5.90 22.73 10.05
N PHE A 46 5.38 21.49 10.11
CA PHE A 46 5.87 20.40 10.94
C PHE A 46 6.06 20.84 12.41
N SER A 47 5.06 21.53 12.96
CA SER A 47 5.12 22.12 14.29
C SER A 47 5.23 21.08 15.40
N ILE A 48 5.94 21.44 16.47
CA ILE A 48 6.02 20.64 17.70
C ILE A 48 5.30 21.39 18.81
N ARG A 49 4.39 20.71 19.51
CA ARG A 49 3.56 21.23 20.59
C ARG A 49 3.76 20.40 21.86
N GLU A 50 3.10 20.77 22.97
CA GLU A 50 3.24 20.08 24.26
C GLU A 50 1.96 19.35 24.69
N ALA A 51 0.82 19.79 24.18
CA ALA A 51 -0.48 19.27 24.58
C ALA A 51 -1.51 19.33 23.44
N LEU A 52 -2.57 18.52 23.58
CA LEU A 52 -3.67 18.41 22.63
C LEU A 52 -4.97 18.12 23.37
N ALA A 53 -6.08 18.78 22.97
CA ALA A 53 -7.43 18.54 23.49
C ALA A 53 -8.35 17.98 22.41
N VAL A 54 -9.19 17.02 22.79
CA VAL A 54 -10.12 16.30 21.92
C VAL A 54 -11.52 16.39 22.53
N ASP A 55 -12.54 16.67 21.71
CA ASP A 55 -13.94 16.70 22.12
C ASP A 55 -14.57 15.29 22.17
N ALA A 56 -15.82 15.23 22.61
CA ALA A 56 -16.58 13.96 22.72
C ALA A 56 -16.85 13.28 21.35
N THR A 57 -16.70 14.02 20.23
CA THR A 57 -16.85 13.46 18.86
C THR A 57 -15.55 12.94 18.29
N GLY A 58 -14.46 13.03 19.08
CA GLY A 58 -13.12 12.60 18.67
C GLY A 58 -12.37 13.62 17.82
N ARG A 59 -12.81 14.90 17.78
CA ARG A 59 -12.13 15.95 17.03
C ARG A 59 -11.15 16.70 17.91
N ILE A 60 -10.02 17.06 17.34
CA ILE A 60 -9.02 17.94 17.96
C ILE A 60 -9.61 19.35 18.02
N ILE A 61 -9.74 19.90 19.23
CA ILE A 61 -10.24 21.26 19.45
C ILE A 61 -9.15 22.26 19.81
N ALA A 62 -8.01 21.77 20.31
CA ALA A 62 -6.82 22.59 20.55
C ALA A 62 -5.54 21.74 20.44
N CYS A 63 -4.46 22.38 20.00
CA CYS A 63 -3.10 21.81 19.99
C CYS A 63 -2.10 22.94 20.21
N GLY A 64 -1.43 22.96 21.38
CA GLY A 64 -0.62 24.11 21.81
C GLY A 64 0.31 23.81 22.99
N GLY A 65 0.63 24.86 23.75
CA GLY A 65 1.38 24.73 25.00
C GLY A 65 0.53 24.11 26.13
N ASN A 66 1.20 23.53 27.13
CA ASN A 66 0.52 22.88 28.26
C ASN A 66 -0.45 23.85 28.98
N GLN A 67 -0.01 25.06 29.26
CA GLN A 67 -0.82 26.07 29.98
C GLN A 67 -2.10 26.39 29.20
N GLU A 68 -1.98 26.62 27.90
CA GLU A 68 -3.08 26.96 26.99
C GLU A 68 -4.13 25.83 26.93
N VAL A 69 -3.67 24.60 26.69
CA VAL A 69 -4.57 23.46 26.50
C VAL A 69 -5.19 22.99 27.81
N LEU A 70 -4.43 22.99 28.92
CA LEU A 70 -4.94 22.63 30.25
C LEU A 70 -5.96 23.64 30.79
N ALA A 71 -5.92 24.89 30.35
CA ALA A 71 -6.93 25.89 30.71
C ALA A 71 -8.34 25.58 30.18
N LEU A 72 -8.45 24.70 29.18
CA LEU A 72 -9.72 24.21 28.61
C LEU A 72 -10.38 23.12 29.44
N LYS A 73 -9.68 22.58 30.47
CA LYS A 73 -10.16 21.47 31.29
C LYS A 73 -11.48 21.76 31.96
N GLU A 74 -12.41 20.80 31.89
CA GLU A 74 -13.65 20.77 32.66
C GLU A 74 -13.66 19.58 33.65
N THR A 75 -14.68 19.51 34.50
CA THR A 75 -14.79 18.45 35.52
C THR A 75 -14.85 17.03 34.93
N SER A 76 -15.46 16.89 33.75
CA SER A 76 -15.60 15.60 33.03
C SER A 76 -14.42 15.27 32.14
N THR A 77 -13.45 16.18 31.96
CA THR A 77 -12.32 16.00 31.07
C THR A 77 -11.36 14.92 31.60
N GLN A 78 -11.13 13.88 30.81
CA GLN A 78 -10.06 12.93 31.07
C GLN A 78 -8.70 13.57 30.82
N LEU A 79 -7.76 13.43 31.75
CA LEU A 79 -6.38 13.89 31.59
C LEU A 79 -5.45 12.70 31.41
N ILE A 80 -4.55 12.79 30.43
CA ILE A 80 -3.45 11.84 30.23
C ILE A 80 -2.14 12.62 30.23
N ASP A 81 -1.31 12.37 31.24
CA ASP A 81 0.07 12.85 31.26
C ASP A 81 0.94 11.98 30.34
N LEU A 82 1.54 12.60 29.34
CA LEU A 82 2.41 11.92 28.38
C LEU A 82 3.83 11.70 28.92
N ALA A 83 4.18 12.29 30.06
CA ALA A 83 5.47 12.15 30.72
C ALA A 83 6.66 12.34 29.77
N GLY A 84 6.61 13.37 28.94
CA GLY A 84 7.65 13.71 27.95
C GLY A 84 7.68 12.81 26.69
N LYS A 85 6.79 11.82 26.57
CA LYS A 85 6.76 10.92 25.41
C LYS A 85 6.22 11.63 24.17
N THR A 86 6.52 11.03 23.01
CA THR A 86 6.11 11.58 21.72
C THR A 86 4.70 11.11 21.33
N LEU A 87 3.83 12.06 21.05
CA LEU A 87 2.53 11.89 20.42
C LEU A 87 2.61 12.36 18.97
N MET A 88 2.04 11.61 18.04
CA MET A 88 1.99 12.00 16.62
C MET A 88 0.73 11.47 15.94
N PRO A 89 0.42 11.92 14.69
CA PRO A 89 -0.69 11.33 13.93
C PRO A 89 -0.55 9.82 13.80
N GLY A 90 -1.68 9.13 13.79
CA GLY A 90 -1.72 7.72 13.45
C GLY A 90 -1.13 7.46 12.08
N LEU A 91 -0.39 6.37 11.96
CA LEU A 91 0.25 5.96 10.72
C LEU A 91 -0.76 5.33 9.77
N MET A 92 -0.46 5.34 8.50
CA MET A 92 -1.28 4.76 7.45
C MET A 92 -0.41 3.90 6.54
N ASP A 93 -0.98 2.81 6.06
CA ASP A 93 -0.39 1.98 5.01
C ASP A 93 -1.20 2.16 3.72
N SER A 94 -0.58 2.69 2.67
CA SER A 94 -1.26 2.99 1.41
C SER A 94 -1.65 1.75 0.61
N HIS A 95 -1.06 0.58 0.95
CA HIS A 95 -1.20 -0.63 0.15
C HIS A 95 -1.07 -1.90 0.97
N VAL A 96 -2.19 -2.53 1.22
CA VAL A 96 -2.28 -3.85 1.85
C VAL A 96 -3.30 -4.73 1.12
N HIS A 97 -3.21 -6.04 1.35
CA HIS A 97 -4.16 -7.05 0.90
C HIS A 97 -4.66 -7.87 2.09
N PRO A 98 -5.54 -7.31 2.95
CA PRO A 98 -5.98 -7.98 4.19
C PRO A 98 -6.57 -9.37 3.94
N GLY A 99 -7.36 -9.52 2.86
CA GLY A 99 -7.93 -10.82 2.49
C GLY A 99 -6.88 -11.89 2.19
N ALA A 100 -5.75 -11.51 1.60
CA ALA A 100 -4.63 -12.43 1.33
C ALA A 100 -3.76 -12.71 2.56
N ALA A 101 -3.84 -11.85 3.59
CA ALA A 101 -3.12 -12.01 4.85
C ALA A 101 -3.79 -13.00 5.80
N LEU A 102 -5.07 -13.34 5.58
CA LEU A 102 -5.83 -14.26 6.41
C LEU A 102 -5.47 -15.72 6.09
N THR A 103 -4.34 -16.14 6.59
CA THR A 103 -3.79 -17.50 6.45
C THR A 103 -3.60 -18.15 7.81
N GLU A 104 -2.98 -19.31 7.85
CA GLU A 104 -2.64 -20.02 9.09
C GLU A 104 -3.87 -20.40 9.93
N TYR A 105 -4.93 -20.90 9.26
CA TYR A 105 -6.13 -21.39 9.96
C TYR A 105 -5.94 -22.78 10.58
N ASP A 106 -5.08 -23.60 9.99
CA ASP A 106 -4.88 -25.00 10.37
C ASP A 106 -3.43 -25.32 10.77
N HIS A 107 -2.47 -24.53 10.33
CA HIS A 107 -1.05 -24.72 10.64
C HIS A 107 -0.27 -23.41 10.45
N GLU A 108 0.85 -23.30 11.12
CA GLU A 108 1.80 -22.21 10.95
C GLU A 108 2.59 -22.37 9.65
N ILE A 109 2.77 -21.27 8.91
CA ILE A 109 3.61 -21.22 7.72
C ILE A 109 5.01 -20.75 8.15
N PRO A 110 6.06 -21.58 8.05
CA PRO A 110 7.40 -21.20 8.49
C PRO A 110 7.98 -20.09 7.63
N VAL A 111 9.05 -19.46 8.11
CA VAL A 111 9.92 -18.65 7.28
C VAL A 111 10.73 -19.60 6.40
N MET A 112 10.77 -19.34 5.09
CA MET A 112 11.49 -20.16 4.11
C MET A 112 12.53 -19.27 3.42
N GLU A 113 13.81 -19.52 3.69
CA GLU A 113 14.94 -18.74 3.17
C GLU A 113 15.80 -19.53 2.16
N THR A 114 15.58 -20.84 2.07
CA THR A 114 16.28 -21.73 1.14
C THR A 114 15.29 -22.58 0.34
N ILE A 115 15.71 -23.11 -0.80
CA ILE A 115 14.92 -24.11 -1.54
C ILE A 115 14.68 -25.34 -0.66
N GLN A 116 15.64 -25.75 0.16
CA GLN A 116 15.48 -26.88 1.05
C GLN A 116 14.36 -26.64 2.09
N ASP A 117 14.21 -25.42 2.61
CA ASP A 117 13.10 -25.09 3.51
C ASP A 117 11.75 -25.24 2.81
N VAL A 118 11.67 -24.80 1.55
CA VAL A 118 10.47 -24.96 0.72
C VAL A 118 10.14 -26.44 0.51
N LEU A 119 11.12 -27.25 0.15
CA LEU A 119 10.95 -28.70 -0.06
C LEU A 119 10.56 -29.42 1.23
N ASN A 120 11.18 -29.07 2.36
CA ASN A 120 10.83 -29.60 3.68
C ASN A 120 9.38 -29.27 4.06
N TYR A 121 8.94 -28.03 3.83
CA TYR A 121 7.55 -27.62 4.05
C TYR A 121 6.59 -28.42 3.16
N ILE A 122 6.89 -28.58 1.86
CA ILE A 122 6.11 -29.37 0.93
C ILE A 122 5.99 -30.84 1.41
N ALA A 123 7.12 -31.46 1.79
CA ALA A 123 7.15 -32.83 2.29
C ALA A 123 6.36 -33.00 3.59
N ALA A 124 6.44 -32.03 4.50
CA ALA A 124 5.65 -32.01 5.74
C ALA A 124 4.14 -31.91 5.43
N ARG A 125 3.73 -31.05 4.49
CA ARG A 125 2.34 -30.96 4.06
C ARG A 125 1.85 -32.23 3.36
N ALA A 126 2.69 -32.85 2.54
CA ALA A 126 2.34 -34.12 1.88
C ALA A 126 2.06 -35.24 2.88
N LYS A 127 2.77 -35.26 4.02
CA LYS A 127 2.50 -36.23 5.12
C LYS A 127 1.23 -35.90 5.90
N ALA A 128 0.87 -34.63 5.99
CA ALA A 128 -0.26 -34.14 6.82
C ALA A 128 -1.59 -34.07 6.05
N THR A 129 -1.60 -34.24 4.73
CA THR A 129 -2.79 -34.12 3.89
C THR A 129 -3.09 -35.43 3.16
N PRO A 130 -4.37 -35.74 2.82
CA PRO A 130 -4.72 -36.93 2.07
C PRO A 130 -3.96 -37.03 0.74
N GLU A 131 -3.56 -38.23 0.37
CA GLU A 131 -2.91 -38.51 -0.92
C GLU A 131 -3.75 -37.94 -2.07
N GLY A 132 -3.10 -37.34 -3.04
CA GLY A 132 -3.75 -36.68 -4.17
C GLY A 132 -4.23 -35.25 -3.88
N SER A 133 -4.10 -34.72 -2.66
CA SER A 133 -4.40 -33.32 -2.36
C SER A 133 -3.49 -32.36 -3.12
N TRP A 134 -3.95 -31.12 -3.26
CA TRP A 134 -3.08 -30.02 -3.73
C TRP A 134 -2.29 -29.45 -2.55
N ILE A 135 -1.00 -29.18 -2.80
CA ILE A 135 -0.15 -28.40 -1.89
C ILE A 135 0.15 -27.08 -2.59
N HIS A 136 -0.30 -26.01 -1.97
CA HIS A 136 -0.12 -24.66 -2.49
C HIS A 136 0.83 -23.86 -1.61
N ILE A 137 1.99 -23.53 -2.15
CA ILE A 137 2.95 -22.60 -1.54
C ILE A 137 2.67 -21.22 -2.13
N ARG A 138 2.39 -20.26 -1.29
CA ARG A 138 2.05 -18.90 -1.68
C ARG A 138 3.15 -17.94 -1.27
N GLN A 139 3.52 -17.04 -2.19
CA GLN A 139 4.32 -15.85 -1.91
C GLN A 139 5.69 -16.13 -1.25
N VAL A 140 6.37 -17.16 -1.75
CA VAL A 140 7.79 -17.35 -1.56
C VAL A 140 8.49 -16.84 -2.81
N PHE A 141 9.23 -15.74 -2.67
CA PHE A 141 9.88 -15.10 -3.81
C PHE A 141 11.31 -15.60 -3.98
N ILE A 142 11.65 -15.98 -5.21
CA ILE A 142 12.97 -16.52 -5.56
C ILE A 142 14.11 -15.55 -5.28
N THR A 143 13.86 -14.24 -5.39
CA THR A 143 14.82 -13.17 -5.06
C THR A 143 15.25 -13.17 -3.59
N ARG A 144 14.45 -13.76 -2.72
CA ARG A 144 14.64 -13.83 -1.26
C ARG A 144 15.17 -15.17 -0.78
N LEU A 145 15.20 -16.17 -1.66
CA LEU A 145 15.84 -17.46 -1.38
C LEU A 145 17.36 -17.34 -1.54
N LYS A 146 18.11 -18.06 -0.72
CA LYS A 146 19.58 -18.06 -0.73
C LYS A 146 20.14 -18.47 -2.11
N GLU A 147 19.52 -19.45 -2.74
CA GLU A 147 19.91 -19.98 -4.05
C GLU A 147 19.51 -19.06 -5.21
N GLN A 148 18.60 -18.14 -5.00
CA GLN A 148 18.11 -17.18 -6.01
C GLN A 148 17.68 -17.85 -7.33
N ARG A 149 16.91 -18.92 -7.22
CA ARG A 149 16.31 -19.63 -8.36
C ARG A 149 14.95 -20.19 -8.00
N TYR A 150 14.17 -20.56 -8.99
CA TYR A 150 13.01 -21.42 -8.78
C TYR A 150 13.47 -22.83 -8.32
N PRO A 151 12.68 -23.55 -7.50
CA PRO A 151 12.80 -24.99 -7.43
C PRO A 151 12.66 -25.58 -8.83
N THR A 152 13.16 -26.75 -9.06
CA THR A 152 12.89 -27.49 -10.31
C THR A 152 11.59 -28.30 -10.19
N ARG A 153 10.98 -28.64 -11.31
CA ARG A 153 9.83 -29.56 -11.36
C ARG A 153 10.15 -30.89 -10.68
N GLN A 154 11.36 -31.41 -10.91
CA GLN A 154 11.83 -32.67 -10.33
C GLN A 154 12.03 -32.59 -8.81
N GLU A 155 12.53 -31.45 -8.28
CA GLU A 155 12.63 -31.23 -6.83
C GLU A 155 11.24 -31.23 -6.17
N LEU A 156 10.24 -30.61 -6.80
CA LEU A 156 8.86 -30.63 -6.32
C LEU A 156 8.24 -32.03 -6.41
N ASP A 157 8.50 -32.79 -7.50
CA ASP A 157 8.05 -34.15 -7.66
C ASP A 157 8.63 -35.09 -6.58
N ALA A 158 9.92 -34.92 -6.25
CA ALA A 158 10.57 -35.71 -5.21
C ALA A 158 10.04 -35.38 -3.80
N ALA A 159 9.76 -34.10 -3.52
CA ALA A 159 9.23 -33.67 -2.20
C ALA A 159 7.78 -34.13 -1.96
N ALA A 160 6.97 -34.29 -3.02
CA ALA A 160 5.57 -34.66 -2.91
C ALA A 160 5.10 -35.51 -4.12
N PRO A 161 5.60 -36.78 -4.27
CA PRO A 161 5.38 -37.56 -5.47
C PRO A 161 3.92 -37.95 -5.76
N LYS A 162 3.07 -37.91 -4.74
CA LYS A 162 1.65 -38.25 -4.84
C LYS A 162 0.71 -37.04 -4.72
N HIS A 163 1.24 -35.81 -4.68
CA HIS A 163 0.47 -34.58 -4.51
C HIS A 163 0.74 -33.62 -5.67
N ALA A 164 -0.29 -32.90 -6.09
CA ALA A 164 -0.11 -31.80 -7.04
C ALA A 164 0.41 -30.57 -6.29
N VAL A 165 1.56 -30.06 -6.73
CA VAL A 165 2.22 -28.91 -6.06
C VAL A 165 2.15 -27.68 -6.96
N ASN A 166 1.72 -26.57 -6.37
CA ASN A 166 1.77 -25.24 -6.97
C ASN A 166 2.63 -24.31 -6.09
N PHE A 167 3.83 -24.01 -6.56
CA PHE A 167 4.69 -22.98 -5.99
C PHE A 167 4.36 -21.64 -6.67
N SER A 168 3.56 -20.80 -6.00
CA SER A 168 3.05 -19.55 -6.54
C SER A 168 3.84 -18.36 -6.03
N THR A 169 4.29 -17.52 -6.94
CA THR A 169 5.04 -16.29 -6.65
C THR A 169 4.22 -15.03 -7.00
N GLY A 170 2.91 -15.16 -7.10
CA GLY A 170 1.99 -14.11 -7.54
C GLY A 170 1.41 -14.45 -8.91
N PRO A 171 1.68 -13.65 -9.97
CA PRO A 171 1.17 -13.93 -11.31
C PRO A 171 1.84 -15.18 -11.94
N ASP A 172 3.09 -15.44 -11.59
CA ASP A 172 3.86 -16.59 -12.04
C ASP A 172 3.75 -17.75 -11.05
N CYS A 173 3.88 -18.97 -11.54
CA CYS A 173 3.91 -20.15 -10.68
C CYS A 173 4.75 -21.28 -11.28
N LEU A 174 5.24 -22.15 -10.41
CA LEU A 174 5.91 -23.39 -10.81
C LEU A 174 5.06 -24.58 -10.37
N LEU A 175 4.75 -25.46 -11.30
CA LEU A 175 3.99 -26.67 -11.07
C LEU A 175 4.88 -27.91 -11.13
N ASN A 176 4.59 -28.89 -10.26
CA ASN A 176 5.16 -30.22 -10.41
C ASN A 176 4.45 -31.01 -11.54
N SER A 177 4.97 -32.19 -11.88
CA SER A 177 4.45 -33.00 -12.99
C SER A 177 2.98 -33.35 -12.83
N LEU A 178 2.54 -33.73 -11.64
CA LEU A 178 1.14 -34.05 -11.37
C LEU A 178 0.21 -32.82 -11.48
N ALA A 179 0.67 -31.65 -11.06
CA ALA A 179 -0.08 -30.40 -11.18
C ALA A 179 -0.24 -29.95 -12.63
N LEU A 180 0.80 -30.07 -13.47
CA LEU A 180 0.74 -29.84 -14.91
C LEU A 180 -0.29 -30.77 -15.57
N GLN A 181 -0.19 -32.09 -15.30
CA GLN A 181 -1.12 -33.08 -15.83
C GLN A 181 -2.58 -32.75 -15.46
N ARG A 182 -2.86 -32.48 -14.19
CA ARG A 182 -4.23 -32.16 -13.71
C ARG A 182 -4.78 -30.86 -14.29
N SER A 183 -3.90 -29.91 -14.58
CA SER A 183 -4.29 -28.63 -15.21
C SER A 183 -4.43 -28.75 -16.72
N GLY A 184 -3.97 -29.86 -17.34
CA GLY A 184 -3.97 -30.07 -18.79
C GLY A 184 -2.97 -29.15 -19.49
N ILE A 185 -1.88 -28.78 -18.82
CA ILE A 185 -0.85 -27.87 -19.35
C ILE A 185 0.28 -28.72 -19.93
N THR A 186 0.41 -28.66 -21.26
CA THR A 186 1.44 -29.33 -22.06
C THR A 186 2.26 -28.29 -22.82
N ARG A 187 3.28 -28.76 -23.56
CA ARG A 187 4.06 -27.90 -24.47
C ARG A 187 3.21 -27.21 -25.54
N ASP A 188 2.10 -27.81 -25.92
CA ASP A 188 1.20 -27.32 -26.97
C ASP A 188 0.00 -26.55 -26.40
N PHE A 189 0.02 -26.21 -25.10
CA PHE A 189 -1.06 -25.51 -24.43
C PHE A 189 -1.34 -24.16 -25.11
N LYS A 190 -2.62 -23.90 -25.40
CA LYS A 190 -3.08 -22.65 -26.01
C LYS A 190 -3.79 -21.78 -24.98
N ILE A 191 -3.39 -20.52 -24.93
CA ILE A 191 -4.09 -19.48 -24.14
C ILE A 191 -5.38 -19.14 -24.88
N THR A 192 -6.53 -19.42 -24.26
CA THR A 192 -7.85 -19.33 -24.90
C THR A 192 -8.67 -18.12 -24.50
N ASP A 193 -8.22 -17.38 -23.49
CA ASP A 193 -8.96 -16.22 -22.94
C ASP A 193 -8.47 -14.88 -23.46
N GLY A 194 -7.45 -14.88 -24.35
CA GLY A 194 -6.87 -13.66 -24.90
C GLY A 194 -6.01 -12.84 -23.94
N GLY A 195 -5.80 -13.35 -22.73
CA GLY A 195 -4.90 -12.75 -21.74
C GLY A 195 -3.43 -13.12 -21.99
N PRO A 196 -2.51 -12.50 -21.24
CA PRO A 196 -1.09 -12.79 -21.33
C PRO A 196 -0.74 -14.18 -20.79
N GLY A 197 0.46 -14.65 -21.11
CA GLY A 197 1.04 -15.83 -20.48
C GLY A 197 1.96 -16.63 -21.39
N LYS A 198 2.76 -17.49 -20.75
CA LYS A 198 3.71 -18.39 -21.44
C LYS A 198 3.97 -19.62 -20.58
N VAL A 199 4.03 -20.79 -21.24
CA VAL A 199 4.59 -22.01 -20.67
C VAL A 199 6.09 -22.04 -21.00
N GLU A 200 6.96 -22.10 -19.98
CA GLU A 200 8.39 -22.22 -20.22
C GLU A 200 8.74 -23.65 -20.59
N ILE A 201 9.42 -23.81 -21.71
CA ILE A 201 9.80 -25.10 -22.28
C ILE A 201 11.30 -25.32 -22.11
N ASP A 202 11.69 -26.51 -21.68
CA ASP A 202 13.08 -26.95 -21.67
C ASP A 202 13.59 -27.04 -23.12
N PRO A 203 14.64 -26.31 -23.50
CA PRO A 203 15.09 -26.26 -24.88
C PRO A 203 15.71 -27.58 -25.38
N VAL A 204 16.12 -28.45 -24.44
CA VAL A 204 16.74 -29.75 -24.78
C VAL A 204 15.69 -30.86 -24.80
N ALA A 205 14.88 -30.94 -23.75
CA ALA A 205 13.86 -31.99 -23.62
C ALA A 205 12.58 -31.70 -24.43
N GLY A 206 12.32 -30.43 -24.78
CA GLY A 206 11.09 -30.01 -25.47
C GLY A 206 9.84 -30.10 -24.59
N GLU A 207 9.98 -30.26 -23.28
CA GLU A 207 8.91 -30.46 -22.33
C GLU A 207 8.75 -29.23 -21.40
N PRO A 208 7.55 -28.97 -20.82
CA PRO A 208 7.37 -27.91 -19.84
C PRO A 208 8.31 -28.04 -18.65
N THR A 209 9.03 -26.98 -18.32
CA THR A 209 9.88 -26.91 -17.12
C THR A 209 9.07 -26.94 -15.81
N GLY A 210 7.77 -26.66 -15.90
CA GLY A 210 6.88 -26.42 -14.78
C GLY A 210 6.63 -24.92 -14.54
N LEU A 211 7.51 -24.05 -15.02
CA LEU A 211 7.36 -22.60 -14.86
C LEU A 211 6.33 -22.02 -15.83
N LEU A 212 5.35 -21.34 -15.28
CA LEU A 212 4.25 -20.70 -15.98
C LEU A 212 4.30 -19.19 -15.70
N ARG A 213 4.38 -18.38 -16.77
CA ARG A 213 4.37 -16.92 -16.69
C ARG A 213 2.95 -16.40 -16.87
N GLU A 214 2.46 -15.59 -15.93
CA GLU A 214 1.11 -14.98 -15.96
C GLU A 214 -0.03 -15.99 -16.22
N MET A 215 0.16 -17.25 -15.84
CA MET A 215 -0.77 -18.34 -16.15
C MET A 215 -1.43 -18.98 -14.91
N GLY A 216 -1.31 -18.40 -13.73
CA GLY A 216 -1.92 -18.93 -12.50
C GLY A 216 -3.42 -19.21 -12.64
N ARG A 217 -4.13 -18.43 -13.48
CA ARG A 217 -5.56 -18.60 -13.79
C ARG A 217 -5.94 -19.90 -14.52
N PHE A 218 -4.97 -20.57 -15.15
CA PHE A 218 -5.18 -21.87 -15.82
C PHE A 218 -4.89 -23.06 -14.91
N VAL A 219 -4.38 -22.83 -13.71
CA VAL A 219 -4.08 -23.91 -12.75
C VAL A 219 -5.39 -24.39 -12.13
N LYS A 220 -5.78 -25.62 -12.44
CA LYS A 220 -7.04 -26.24 -11.99
C LYS A 220 -6.91 -26.82 -10.59
N MET A 221 -6.63 -25.97 -9.60
CA MET A 221 -6.60 -26.39 -8.20
C MET A 221 -8.01 -26.75 -7.72
N LYS A 222 -8.18 -28.02 -7.32
CA LYS A 222 -9.34 -28.42 -6.51
C LYS A 222 -8.92 -28.31 -5.05
N GLN A 223 -9.53 -27.37 -4.33
CA GLN A 223 -9.28 -27.19 -2.90
C GLN A 223 -9.87 -28.38 -2.16
N GLN A 224 -9.02 -29.16 -1.50
CA GLN A 224 -9.43 -30.33 -0.68
C GLN A 224 -9.32 -30.05 0.83
N VAL A 225 -8.81 -28.87 1.19
CA VAL A 225 -8.73 -28.43 2.58
C VAL A 225 -10.04 -27.74 2.97
N LYS A 226 -10.53 -28.01 4.18
CA LYS A 226 -11.70 -27.32 4.72
C LYS A 226 -11.51 -25.80 4.62
N SER A 227 -12.38 -25.14 3.86
CA SER A 227 -12.36 -23.69 3.81
C SER A 227 -12.73 -23.12 5.18
N PRO A 228 -12.06 -22.04 5.64
CA PRO A 228 -12.43 -21.40 6.88
C PRO A 228 -13.90 -20.93 6.84
N THR A 229 -14.58 -21.03 7.96
CA THR A 229 -15.93 -20.50 8.10
C THR A 229 -15.95 -18.97 8.06
N PRO A 230 -17.07 -18.34 7.70
CA PRO A 230 -17.18 -16.87 7.77
C PRO A 230 -16.82 -16.29 9.16
N ALA A 231 -17.14 -17.00 10.23
CA ALA A 231 -16.80 -16.59 11.60
C ALA A 231 -15.28 -16.63 11.85
N GLU A 232 -14.60 -17.70 11.42
CA GLU A 232 -13.14 -17.81 11.52
C GLU A 232 -12.45 -16.69 10.71
N VAL A 233 -12.96 -16.40 9.50
CA VAL A 233 -12.43 -15.29 8.67
C VAL A 233 -12.67 -13.94 9.35
N TYR A 234 -13.82 -13.73 9.97
CA TYR A 234 -14.15 -12.51 10.71
C TYR A 234 -13.18 -12.29 11.88
N GLU A 235 -13.02 -13.28 12.74
CA GLU A 235 -12.12 -13.21 13.90
C GLU A 235 -10.65 -13.03 13.47
N ARG A 236 -10.23 -13.69 12.38
CA ARG A 236 -8.89 -13.52 11.86
C ARG A 236 -8.67 -12.10 11.31
N THR A 237 -9.69 -11.49 10.70
CA THR A 237 -9.62 -10.09 10.24
C THR A 237 -9.52 -9.14 11.43
N ARG A 238 -10.29 -9.38 12.50
CA ARG A 238 -10.23 -8.60 13.73
C ARG A 238 -8.84 -8.67 14.37
N ALA A 239 -8.27 -9.86 14.46
CA ALA A 239 -6.91 -10.07 14.96
C ALA A 239 -5.86 -9.34 14.09
N LEU A 240 -5.99 -9.37 12.76
CA LEU A 240 -5.12 -8.63 11.85
C LEU A 240 -5.19 -7.11 12.10
N PHE A 241 -6.39 -6.56 12.26
CA PHE A 241 -6.57 -5.13 12.48
C PHE A 241 -6.04 -4.68 13.84
N GLN A 242 -6.15 -5.52 14.87
CA GLN A 242 -5.50 -5.29 16.16
C GLN A 242 -3.98 -5.29 16.04
N ASP A 243 -3.41 -6.20 15.24
CA ASP A 243 -1.96 -6.22 15.00
C ASP A 243 -1.49 -4.98 14.20
N TYR A 244 -2.27 -4.51 13.22
CA TYR A 244 -2.03 -3.23 12.56
C TYR A 244 -2.05 -2.05 13.55
N ASN A 245 -3.02 -2.01 14.45
CA ASN A 245 -3.06 -0.97 15.48
C ASN A 245 -1.84 -1.04 16.42
N SER A 246 -1.28 -2.23 16.66
CA SER A 246 -0.10 -2.41 17.54
C SER A 246 1.17 -1.75 17.01
N VAL A 247 1.26 -1.53 15.71
CA VAL A 247 2.36 -0.82 15.06
C VAL A 247 2.01 0.64 14.70
N GLY A 248 0.82 1.09 15.15
CA GLY A 248 0.37 2.48 15.01
C GLY A 248 -0.44 2.79 13.77
N LEU A 249 -0.82 1.78 12.97
CA LEU A 249 -1.70 2.00 11.83
C LEU A 249 -3.12 2.36 12.31
N THR A 250 -3.67 3.44 11.78
CA THR A 250 -5.04 3.92 11.98
C THR A 250 -5.85 3.92 10.69
N ALA A 251 -5.18 3.83 9.53
CA ALA A 251 -5.84 3.70 8.24
C ALA A 251 -5.05 2.79 7.29
N ILE A 252 -5.76 2.14 6.38
CA ILE A 252 -5.19 1.29 5.34
C ILE A 252 -5.84 1.53 3.99
N GLY A 253 -5.05 1.35 2.92
CA GLY A 253 -5.52 1.21 1.55
C GLY A 253 -5.62 -0.29 1.19
N ASP A 254 -6.83 -0.87 1.19
CA ASP A 254 -7.01 -2.23 0.64
C ASP A 254 -7.03 -2.13 -0.90
N ARG A 255 -5.90 -2.44 -1.51
CA ARG A 255 -5.69 -2.34 -2.97
C ARG A 255 -6.14 -3.59 -3.74
N GLY A 256 -7.07 -4.33 -3.19
CA GLY A 256 -7.59 -5.56 -3.79
C GLY A 256 -8.91 -6.01 -3.20
N ALA A 257 -9.68 -5.06 -2.66
CA ALA A 257 -10.95 -5.36 -2.01
C ALA A 257 -11.94 -6.00 -3.00
N GLY A 258 -12.29 -7.25 -2.73
CA GLY A 258 -13.40 -7.94 -3.38
C GLY A 258 -14.66 -7.89 -2.51
N ARG A 259 -15.81 -8.32 -3.06
CA ARG A 259 -17.12 -8.27 -2.39
C ARG A 259 -17.08 -8.86 -0.96
N ALA A 260 -16.51 -10.04 -0.79
CA ALA A 260 -16.44 -10.69 0.53
C ALA A 260 -15.65 -9.88 1.57
N SER A 261 -14.65 -9.09 1.16
CA SER A 261 -13.94 -8.17 2.05
C SER A 261 -14.80 -6.97 2.39
N LEU A 262 -15.48 -6.38 1.40
CA LEU A 262 -16.37 -5.23 1.60
C LEU A 262 -17.51 -5.59 2.56
N ASP A 263 -18.23 -6.68 2.31
CA ASP A 263 -19.33 -7.17 3.17
C ASP A 263 -18.85 -7.35 4.63
N ARG A 264 -17.65 -7.89 4.82
CA ARG A 264 -17.05 -8.09 6.15
C ARG A 264 -16.70 -6.76 6.83
N TYR A 265 -16.13 -5.81 6.11
CA TYR A 265 -15.80 -4.49 6.65
C TYR A 265 -17.07 -3.70 7.02
N GLU A 266 -18.14 -3.80 6.23
CA GLU A 266 -19.44 -3.23 6.57
C GLU A 266 -20.00 -3.84 7.86
N GLU A 267 -19.93 -5.16 8.01
CA GLU A 267 -20.37 -5.84 9.24
C GLU A 267 -19.52 -5.43 10.45
N MET A 268 -18.18 -5.36 10.31
CA MET A 268 -17.31 -4.86 11.39
C MET A 268 -17.63 -3.42 11.78
N LYS A 269 -17.89 -2.56 10.79
CA LYS A 269 -18.30 -1.17 11.02
C LYS A 269 -19.62 -1.09 11.76
N LYS A 270 -20.62 -1.86 11.33
CA LYS A 270 -21.96 -1.93 11.94
C LYS A 270 -21.90 -2.39 13.40
N ARG A 271 -21.00 -3.30 13.75
CA ARG A 271 -20.76 -3.76 15.12
C ARG A 271 -19.92 -2.81 15.96
N GLY A 272 -19.36 -1.76 15.38
CA GLY A 272 -18.42 -0.88 16.08
C GLY A 272 -17.02 -1.49 16.30
N GLU A 273 -16.69 -2.56 15.57
CA GLU A 273 -15.44 -3.33 15.72
C GLU A 273 -14.39 -2.99 14.66
N LEU A 274 -14.70 -2.06 13.73
CA LEU A 274 -13.75 -1.59 12.73
C LEU A 274 -12.77 -0.63 13.37
N SER A 275 -11.62 -1.13 13.80
CA SER A 275 -10.57 -0.38 14.53
C SER A 275 -9.62 0.43 13.62
N LEU A 276 -9.91 0.49 12.33
CA LEU A 276 -9.15 1.21 11.30
C LEU A 276 -10.09 1.98 10.37
N ARG A 277 -9.57 2.99 9.68
CA ARG A 277 -10.19 3.51 8.47
C ARG A 277 -9.75 2.63 7.29
N VAL A 278 -10.69 2.14 6.52
CA VAL A 278 -10.43 1.23 5.39
C VAL A 278 -10.89 1.88 4.09
N MET A 279 -9.92 2.30 3.29
CA MET A 279 -10.16 2.88 1.97
C MET A 279 -9.86 1.83 0.91
N CYS A 280 -10.88 1.45 0.14
CA CYS A 280 -10.82 0.30 -0.75
C CYS A 280 -10.63 0.73 -2.21
N SER A 281 -9.74 0.03 -2.92
CA SER A 281 -9.73 -0.01 -4.38
C SER A 281 -10.31 -1.35 -4.82
N HIS A 282 -11.47 -1.30 -5.49
CA HIS A 282 -12.14 -2.51 -5.95
C HIS A 282 -11.55 -2.99 -7.26
N THR A 283 -11.47 -4.30 -7.44
CA THR A 283 -10.92 -4.93 -8.65
C THR A 283 -12.03 -5.39 -9.58
N PHE A 284 -11.74 -5.43 -10.88
CA PHE A 284 -12.62 -5.98 -11.90
C PHE A 284 -11.81 -6.78 -12.92
N ASN A 285 -12.48 -7.61 -13.71
CA ASN A 285 -11.81 -8.38 -14.76
C ASN A 285 -11.38 -7.45 -15.90
N THR A 286 -10.09 -7.46 -16.25
CA THR A 286 -9.50 -6.65 -17.31
C THR A 286 -9.28 -7.41 -18.63
N VAL A 287 -9.65 -8.70 -18.67
CA VAL A 287 -9.46 -9.59 -19.83
C VAL A 287 -10.81 -9.85 -20.51
N GLY A 288 -10.82 -9.86 -21.84
CA GLY A 288 -11.98 -10.18 -22.63
C GLY A 288 -12.55 -9.01 -23.44
N MET A 289 -13.83 -9.06 -23.79
CA MET A 289 -14.49 -8.03 -24.59
C MET A 289 -14.72 -6.76 -23.76
N TRP A 290 -14.58 -5.60 -24.38
CA TRP A 290 -14.79 -4.30 -23.72
C TRP A 290 -16.12 -4.23 -22.96
N ARG A 291 -17.22 -4.71 -23.55
CA ARG A 291 -18.54 -4.71 -22.89
C ARG A 291 -18.53 -5.38 -21.51
N THR A 292 -17.81 -6.49 -21.36
CA THR A 292 -17.69 -7.19 -20.05
C THR A 292 -16.84 -6.41 -19.06
N ILE A 293 -15.77 -5.80 -19.54
CA ILE A 293 -14.89 -4.94 -18.72
C ILE A 293 -15.67 -3.72 -18.25
N GLU A 294 -16.37 -3.08 -19.18
CA GLU A 294 -17.21 -1.91 -18.93
C GLU A 294 -18.29 -2.18 -17.89
N GLN A 295 -18.99 -3.31 -18.02
CA GLN A 295 -19.99 -3.73 -17.03
C GLN A 295 -19.39 -3.87 -15.63
N GLY A 296 -18.21 -4.49 -15.51
CA GLY A 296 -17.52 -4.61 -14.21
C GLY A 296 -17.16 -3.25 -13.61
N ILE A 297 -16.79 -2.27 -14.42
CA ILE A 297 -16.55 -0.89 -13.95
C ILE A 297 -17.87 -0.24 -13.49
N ASP A 298 -18.96 -0.41 -14.26
CA ASP A 298 -20.28 0.14 -13.92
C ASP A 298 -20.82 -0.43 -12.59
N GLU A 299 -20.60 -1.72 -12.34
CA GLU A 299 -20.96 -2.36 -11.06
C GLU A 299 -20.22 -1.73 -9.87
N ILE A 300 -18.93 -1.38 -10.05
CA ILE A 300 -18.17 -0.68 -9.02
C ILE A 300 -18.69 0.74 -8.81
N ILE A 301 -18.91 1.49 -9.89
CA ILE A 301 -19.41 2.87 -9.82
C ILE A 301 -20.76 2.93 -9.11
N ALA A 302 -21.61 1.94 -9.34
CA ALA A 302 -22.93 1.82 -8.71
C ALA A 302 -22.89 1.35 -7.24
N HIS A 303 -21.74 0.90 -6.74
CA HIS A 303 -21.64 0.34 -5.39
C HIS A 303 -21.90 1.42 -4.31
N PRO A 304 -22.78 1.17 -3.30
CA PRO A 304 -23.10 2.17 -2.28
C PRO A 304 -21.89 2.72 -1.53
N LEU A 305 -20.87 1.91 -1.30
CA LEU A 305 -19.63 2.33 -0.63
C LEU A 305 -18.79 3.34 -1.41
N CYS A 306 -19.07 3.63 -2.68
CA CYS A 306 -18.49 4.78 -3.38
C CYS A 306 -18.90 6.12 -2.74
N LYS A 307 -20.07 6.12 -2.05
CA LYS A 307 -20.57 7.22 -1.22
C LYS A 307 -20.37 6.96 0.28
N GLY A 308 -19.47 6.06 0.63
CA GLY A 308 -19.11 5.76 2.02
C GLY A 308 -18.50 6.96 2.74
N ASP A 309 -18.20 6.76 4.02
CA ASP A 309 -17.64 7.79 4.89
C ASP A 309 -16.11 7.65 5.09
N ASP A 310 -15.58 8.38 6.06
CA ASP A 310 -14.15 8.36 6.41
C ASP A 310 -13.70 7.10 7.17
N ARG A 311 -14.63 6.18 7.51
CA ARG A 311 -14.31 4.89 8.15
C ARG A 311 -14.24 3.73 7.14
N LEU A 312 -15.11 3.75 6.14
CA LEU A 312 -15.15 2.72 5.09
C LEU A 312 -15.70 3.30 3.79
N ARG A 313 -14.89 3.25 2.73
CA ARG A 313 -15.27 3.75 1.42
C ARG A 313 -14.53 3.03 0.30
N ILE A 314 -15.19 2.85 -0.84
CA ILE A 314 -14.52 2.56 -2.12
C ILE A 314 -14.06 3.90 -2.70
N ILE A 315 -12.74 4.09 -2.77
CA ILE A 315 -12.13 5.32 -3.30
C ILE A 315 -11.81 5.21 -4.80
N GLY A 316 -11.80 4.00 -5.34
CA GLY A 316 -11.42 3.79 -6.73
C GLY A 316 -11.30 2.33 -7.13
N THR A 317 -10.59 2.13 -8.22
CA THR A 317 -10.35 0.81 -8.81
C THR A 317 -8.86 0.47 -8.83
N LYS A 318 -8.54 -0.83 -8.82
CA LYS A 318 -7.18 -1.35 -8.98
C LYS A 318 -7.13 -2.38 -10.11
N VAL A 319 -6.15 -2.23 -10.99
CA VAL A 319 -5.82 -3.21 -12.03
C VAL A 319 -4.35 -3.62 -11.96
N TRP A 320 -3.98 -4.71 -12.64
CA TRP A 320 -2.60 -5.17 -12.80
C TRP A 320 -2.16 -4.92 -14.24
N LEU A 321 -1.35 -3.86 -14.45
CA LEU A 321 -0.92 -3.46 -15.78
C LEU A 321 0.24 -4.30 -16.28
N ASP A 322 1.15 -4.72 -15.39
CA ASP A 322 2.29 -5.57 -15.75
C ASP A 322 2.55 -6.66 -14.71
N GLY A 323 3.57 -7.45 -14.95
CA GLY A 323 4.04 -8.46 -14.03
C GLY A 323 4.98 -7.92 -12.94
N GLY A 324 5.55 -8.82 -12.11
CA GLY A 324 6.34 -8.47 -10.94
C GLY A 324 7.85 -8.44 -11.18
N MET A 325 8.56 -7.57 -10.46
CA MET A 325 10.03 -7.60 -10.42
C MET A 325 10.58 -8.80 -9.67
N LEU A 326 9.81 -9.33 -8.72
CA LEU A 326 10.21 -10.48 -7.91
C LEU A 326 10.22 -11.79 -8.70
N THR A 327 9.60 -11.80 -9.87
CA THR A 327 9.45 -12.97 -10.73
C THR A 327 10.07 -12.80 -12.11
N GLY A 328 10.59 -11.59 -12.42
CA GLY A 328 11.19 -11.30 -13.72
C GLY A 328 10.19 -10.98 -14.82
N SER A 329 8.94 -10.63 -14.47
CA SER A 329 7.87 -10.37 -15.45
C SER A 329 7.40 -8.91 -15.52
N ALA A 330 7.97 -7.99 -14.75
CA ALA A 330 7.71 -6.55 -14.88
C ALA A 330 8.03 -6.05 -16.31
N TYR A 331 7.13 -5.23 -16.87
CA TYR A 331 7.27 -4.73 -18.24
C TYR A 331 8.23 -3.56 -18.30
N MET A 332 9.41 -3.82 -18.86
CA MET A 332 10.53 -2.87 -18.92
C MET A 332 10.61 -2.17 -20.28
N SER A 333 11.07 -0.92 -20.29
CA SER A 333 11.36 -0.17 -21.52
C SER A 333 12.52 -0.76 -22.31
N ARG A 334 13.44 -1.46 -21.66
CA ARG A 334 14.56 -2.21 -22.24
C ARG A 334 14.52 -3.67 -21.82
N PRO A 335 15.06 -4.63 -22.62
CA PRO A 335 15.06 -6.04 -22.27
C PRO A 335 15.63 -6.32 -20.88
N TRP A 336 15.11 -7.33 -20.21
CA TRP A 336 15.63 -7.82 -18.92
C TRP A 336 17.07 -8.32 -19.05
N GLY A 337 17.41 -8.92 -20.21
CA GLY A 337 18.61 -9.70 -20.39
C GLY A 337 18.43 -11.14 -19.91
N ILE A 338 19.41 -11.99 -20.20
CA ILE A 338 19.42 -13.38 -19.73
C ILE A 338 19.56 -13.39 -18.21
N SER A 339 18.80 -14.26 -17.53
CA SER A 339 18.84 -14.39 -16.09
C SER A 339 18.56 -15.81 -15.62
N GLN A 340 19.50 -16.39 -14.89
CA GLN A 340 19.29 -17.68 -14.24
C GLN A 340 18.33 -17.55 -13.06
N VAL A 341 18.41 -16.46 -12.30
CA VAL A 341 17.53 -16.19 -11.14
C VAL A 341 16.08 -16.21 -11.57
N TYR A 342 15.76 -15.50 -12.64
CA TYR A 342 14.39 -15.39 -13.14
C TYR A 342 14.02 -16.45 -14.19
N GLY A 343 14.93 -17.34 -14.56
CA GLY A 343 14.70 -18.33 -15.63
C GLY A 343 14.44 -17.67 -16.99
N ILE A 344 15.09 -16.54 -17.30
CA ILE A 344 14.94 -15.84 -18.57
C ILE A 344 16.06 -16.27 -19.51
N SER A 345 15.69 -16.89 -20.64
CA SER A 345 16.60 -17.34 -21.69
C SER A 345 16.55 -16.50 -22.96
N ASP A 346 15.48 -15.73 -23.18
CA ASP A 346 15.32 -14.83 -24.33
C ASP A 346 15.97 -13.46 -24.01
N PRO A 347 17.06 -13.08 -24.72
CA PRO A 347 17.73 -11.80 -24.48
C PRO A 347 16.88 -10.57 -24.84
N ALA A 348 15.81 -10.75 -25.65
CA ALA A 348 14.89 -9.68 -26.04
C ALA A 348 13.69 -9.53 -25.10
N TYR A 349 13.52 -10.43 -24.13
CA TYR A 349 12.39 -10.44 -23.22
C TYR A 349 12.32 -9.16 -22.38
N ARG A 350 11.14 -8.52 -22.34
CA ARG A 350 10.92 -7.23 -21.67
C ARG A 350 9.90 -7.33 -20.53
N GLY A 351 9.45 -8.51 -20.16
CA GLY A 351 8.33 -8.69 -19.23
C GLY A 351 6.98 -8.75 -19.95
N THR A 352 5.92 -8.65 -19.18
CA THR A 352 4.54 -8.82 -19.66
C THR A 352 3.72 -7.57 -19.39
N LEU A 353 3.12 -7.00 -20.44
CA LEU A 353 2.10 -5.96 -20.34
C LEU A 353 0.72 -6.65 -20.41
N ASN A 354 -0.03 -6.62 -19.30
CA ASN A 354 -1.26 -7.38 -19.13
C ASN A 354 -2.48 -6.72 -19.78
N ILE A 355 -2.44 -5.40 -19.96
CA ILE A 355 -3.55 -4.60 -20.50
C ILE A 355 -3.05 -3.82 -21.71
N LYS A 356 -3.73 -3.97 -22.83
CA LYS A 356 -3.41 -3.21 -24.06
C LYS A 356 -3.65 -1.71 -23.83
N PRO A 357 -2.76 -0.82 -24.38
CA PRO A 357 -2.85 0.63 -24.15
C PRO A 357 -4.23 1.24 -24.46
N GLU A 358 -4.89 0.77 -25.52
CA GLU A 358 -6.21 1.28 -25.92
C GLU A 358 -7.31 0.89 -24.92
N SER A 359 -7.22 -0.32 -24.34
CA SER A 359 -8.13 -0.77 -23.30
C SER A 359 -7.87 -0.05 -21.99
N LEU A 360 -6.59 0.13 -21.63
CA LEU A 360 -6.18 0.88 -20.46
C LEU A 360 -6.73 2.31 -20.50
N GLN A 361 -6.57 3.02 -21.62
CA GLN A 361 -7.09 4.38 -21.79
C GLN A 361 -8.60 4.45 -21.54
N LYS A 362 -9.38 3.51 -22.10
CA LYS A 362 -10.85 3.46 -21.89
C LYS A 362 -11.22 3.20 -20.43
N MET A 363 -10.46 2.34 -19.73
CA MET A 363 -10.67 2.07 -18.30
C MET A 363 -10.39 3.31 -17.47
N VAL A 364 -9.25 3.97 -17.72
CA VAL A 364 -8.86 5.22 -17.05
C VAL A 364 -9.94 6.29 -17.25
N ASP A 365 -10.34 6.51 -18.49
CA ASP A 365 -11.35 7.51 -18.85
C ASP A 365 -12.66 7.29 -18.10
N LYS A 366 -13.21 6.08 -18.15
CA LYS A 366 -14.49 5.74 -17.53
C LYS A 366 -14.47 5.87 -16.00
N VAL A 367 -13.39 5.42 -15.35
CA VAL A 367 -13.25 5.50 -13.89
C VAL A 367 -13.05 6.95 -13.44
N THR A 368 -12.20 7.70 -14.15
CA THR A 368 -11.93 9.11 -13.84
C THR A 368 -13.17 9.98 -14.05
N ALA A 369 -13.91 9.75 -15.14
CA ALA A 369 -15.18 10.43 -15.42
C ALA A 369 -16.23 10.20 -14.31
N ALA A 370 -16.17 9.07 -13.61
CA ALA A 370 -17.04 8.78 -12.46
C ALA A 370 -16.55 9.41 -11.14
N GLY A 371 -15.46 10.17 -11.15
CA GLY A 371 -14.87 10.79 -9.95
C GLY A 371 -14.12 9.82 -9.04
N LEU A 372 -13.76 8.64 -9.54
CA LEU A 372 -13.04 7.61 -8.78
C LEU A 372 -11.56 7.58 -9.13
N GLN A 373 -10.73 7.20 -8.14
CA GLN A 373 -9.30 6.97 -8.34
C GLN A 373 -9.08 5.77 -9.25
N PHE A 374 -8.30 5.94 -10.31
CA PHE A 374 -7.74 4.80 -11.03
C PHE A 374 -6.33 4.54 -10.53
N THR A 375 -6.04 3.29 -10.17
CA THR A 375 -4.67 2.88 -9.85
C THR A 375 -4.31 1.57 -10.53
N ALA A 376 -3.07 1.44 -10.95
CA ALA A 376 -2.56 0.25 -11.60
C ALA A 376 -1.24 -0.21 -10.98
N HIS A 377 -1.14 -1.52 -10.75
CA HIS A 377 0.15 -2.16 -10.54
C HIS A 377 1.04 -1.87 -11.73
N SER A 378 2.12 -1.13 -11.53
CA SER A 378 3.06 -0.72 -12.56
C SER A 378 4.46 -0.74 -11.96
N VAL A 379 5.15 -1.85 -12.16
CA VAL A 379 6.47 -2.13 -11.58
C VAL A 379 7.59 -1.71 -12.53
N GLY A 380 7.51 -2.15 -13.79
CA GLY A 380 8.49 -1.82 -14.81
C GLY A 380 8.32 -0.41 -15.35
N ASP A 381 9.43 0.23 -15.75
CA ASP A 381 9.42 1.56 -16.35
C ASP A 381 8.58 1.63 -17.63
N GLY A 382 8.52 0.56 -18.41
CA GLY A 382 7.64 0.46 -19.57
C GLY A 382 6.15 0.53 -19.20
N ALA A 383 5.74 -0.12 -18.12
CA ALA A 383 4.36 -0.04 -17.61
C ALA A 383 4.05 1.33 -17.02
N VAL A 384 5.00 1.93 -16.28
CA VAL A 384 4.86 3.30 -15.74
C VAL A 384 4.60 4.30 -16.86
N HIS A 385 5.42 4.28 -17.94
CA HIS A 385 5.21 5.18 -19.08
C HIS A 385 3.88 4.91 -19.79
N THR A 386 3.50 3.63 -19.97
CA THR A 386 2.21 3.27 -20.58
C THR A 386 1.03 3.82 -19.78
N LEU A 387 1.09 3.77 -18.44
CA LEU A 387 0.05 4.32 -17.58
C LEU A 387 0.01 5.85 -17.63
N LEU A 388 1.18 6.51 -17.61
CA LEU A 388 1.28 7.97 -17.75
C LEU A 388 0.72 8.45 -19.08
N ASP A 389 0.98 7.73 -20.19
CA ASP A 389 0.41 8.04 -21.50
C ASP A 389 -1.13 8.00 -21.49
N ALA A 390 -1.72 7.01 -20.78
CA ALA A 390 -3.16 6.92 -20.60
C ALA A 390 -3.70 8.08 -19.76
N TYR A 391 -3.03 8.42 -18.66
CA TYR A 391 -3.40 9.55 -17.81
C TYR A 391 -3.33 10.90 -18.55
N GLU A 392 -2.28 11.15 -19.32
CA GLU A 392 -2.15 12.38 -20.12
C GLU A 392 -3.28 12.54 -21.13
N LYS A 393 -3.63 11.46 -21.85
CA LYS A 393 -4.72 11.49 -22.83
C LYS A 393 -6.06 11.78 -22.19
N VAL A 394 -6.34 11.20 -21.01
CA VAL A 394 -7.60 11.39 -20.29
C VAL A 394 -7.66 12.76 -19.60
N ASN A 395 -6.52 13.28 -19.15
CA ASN A 395 -6.43 14.52 -18.38
C ASN A 395 -7.05 15.74 -19.07
N THR A 396 -7.14 15.74 -20.40
CA THR A 396 -7.75 16.84 -21.17
C THR A 396 -9.25 16.93 -20.93
N ALA A 397 -9.95 15.79 -20.85
CA ALA A 397 -11.38 15.72 -20.64
C ALA A 397 -11.74 15.61 -19.14
N HIS A 398 -10.96 14.83 -18.40
CA HIS A 398 -11.17 14.51 -16.99
C HIS A 398 -9.84 14.68 -16.23
N PRO A 399 -9.64 15.80 -15.51
CA PRO A 399 -8.40 16.07 -14.79
C PRO A 399 -8.07 14.96 -13.79
N VAL A 400 -7.01 14.19 -14.06
CA VAL A 400 -6.62 13.02 -13.25
C VAL A 400 -6.15 13.40 -11.84
N ARG A 401 -5.75 14.65 -11.63
CA ARG A 401 -5.42 15.22 -10.31
C ARG A 401 -6.62 15.22 -9.38
N ASP A 402 -7.81 15.52 -9.88
CA ASP A 402 -9.03 15.66 -9.08
C ASP A 402 -9.49 14.32 -8.52
N THR A 403 -9.23 13.24 -9.25
CA THR A 403 -9.47 11.86 -8.81
C THR A 403 -8.27 11.20 -8.16
N ARG A 404 -7.15 11.95 -8.00
CA ARG A 404 -5.91 11.47 -7.37
C ARG A 404 -5.39 10.18 -8.00
N ALA A 405 -5.37 10.15 -9.33
CA ALA A 405 -4.82 9.02 -10.08
C ALA A 405 -3.48 8.57 -9.49
N CYS A 406 -3.25 7.26 -9.42
CA CYS A 406 -2.14 6.71 -8.68
C CYS A 406 -1.37 5.67 -9.51
N ILE A 407 -0.06 5.65 -9.40
CA ILE A 407 0.79 4.56 -9.87
C ILE A 407 1.16 3.71 -8.66
N THR A 408 0.69 2.47 -8.64
CA THR A 408 1.03 1.53 -7.57
C THR A 408 2.36 0.87 -7.86
N HIS A 409 3.21 0.79 -6.85
CA HIS A 409 4.58 0.28 -6.82
C HIS A 409 5.62 1.26 -7.38
N SER A 410 5.50 1.74 -8.62
CA SER A 410 6.46 2.70 -9.20
C SER A 410 7.93 2.30 -8.96
N ASN A 411 8.23 0.98 -9.03
CA ASN A 411 9.54 0.47 -8.62
C ASN A 411 10.64 0.98 -9.54
N PHE A 412 10.46 0.81 -10.86
CA PHE A 412 11.37 1.37 -11.85
C PHE A 412 10.73 2.61 -12.48
N MET A 413 11.36 3.73 -12.22
CA MET A 413 10.95 5.02 -12.78
C MET A 413 11.99 5.52 -13.81
N SER A 414 11.80 6.71 -14.29
CA SER A 414 12.79 7.53 -14.99
C SER A 414 12.63 8.98 -14.52
N GLU A 415 13.61 9.82 -14.77
CA GLU A 415 13.49 11.26 -14.50
C GLU A 415 12.27 11.87 -15.17
N GLU A 416 12.04 11.48 -16.43
CA GLU A 416 10.88 11.91 -17.20
C GLU A 416 9.57 11.45 -16.53
N ALA A 417 9.47 10.19 -16.11
CA ALA A 417 8.28 9.67 -15.46
C ALA A 417 7.97 10.39 -14.15
N VAL A 418 8.99 10.68 -13.33
CA VAL A 418 8.83 11.47 -12.09
C VAL A 418 8.29 12.86 -12.41
N ARG A 419 8.86 13.55 -13.38
CA ARG A 419 8.43 14.90 -13.79
C ARG A 419 7.01 14.89 -14.37
N ARG A 420 6.67 13.93 -15.22
CA ARG A 420 5.33 13.77 -15.81
C ARG A 420 4.28 13.51 -14.72
N ALA A 421 4.54 12.57 -13.81
CA ALA A 421 3.65 12.24 -12.71
C ALA A 421 3.39 13.45 -11.81
N ALA A 422 4.44 14.18 -11.40
CA ALA A 422 4.31 15.38 -10.59
C ALA A 422 3.52 16.50 -11.29
N GLY A 423 3.80 16.74 -12.59
CA GLY A 423 3.08 17.72 -13.41
C GLY A 423 1.58 17.44 -13.53
N LEU A 424 1.21 16.19 -13.72
CA LEU A 424 -0.18 15.73 -13.77
C LEU A 424 -0.86 15.68 -12.39
N GLY A 425 -0.09 15.74 -11.29
CA GLY A 425 -0.60 15.50 -9.94
C GLY A 425 -0.93 14.03 -9.67
N VAL A 426 -0.35 13.11 -10.43
CA VAL A 426 -0.44 11.67 -10.20
C VAL A 426 0.38 11.31 -8.97
N MET A 427 -0.21 10.51 -8.08
CA MET A 427 0.43 10.08 -6.85
C MET A 427 1.15 8.74 -7.02
N MET A 428 2.15 8.48 -6.21
CA MET A 428 2.88 7.23 -6.19
C MET A 428 2.66 6.49 -4.86
N ASP A 429 2.46 5.19 -4.94
CA ASP A 429 2.24 4.27 -3.82
C ASP A 429 3.40 3.27 -3.81
N ILE A 430 4.39 3.50 -2.95
CA ILE A 430 5.69 2.80 -2.96
C ILE A 430 5.87 1.94 -1.70
N GLN A 431 6.54 0.79 -1.87
CA GLN A 431 6.81 -0.17 -0.81
C GLN A 431 8.31 -0.22 -0.50
N PRO A 432 8.81 0.55 0.47
CA PRO A 432 10.24 0.57 0.81
C PRO A 432 10.80 -0.80 1.18
N ILE A 433 9.98 -1.67 1.75
CA ILE A 433 10.40 -3.04 2.13
C ILE A 433 10.95 -3.85 0.95
N TRP A 434 10.48 -3.61 -0.26
CA TRP A 434 10.98 -4.28 -1.45
C TRP A 434 12.40 -3.83 -1.83
N LEU A 435 12.75 -2.57 -1.57
CA LEU A 435 14.13 -2.13 -1.70
C LEU A 435 15.03 -2.94 -0.75
N HIS A 436 14.62 -3.04 0.52
CA HIS A 436 15.41 -3.74 1.53
C HIS A 436 15.62 -5.23 1.20
N LEU A 437 14.57 -5.90 0.73
CA LEU A 437 14.60 -7.35 0.53
C LEU A 437 15.18 -7.79 -0.83
N ASP A 438 15.04 -6.96 -1.88
CA ASP A 438 15.22 -7.44 -3.26
C ASP A 438 16.36 -6.72 -4.02
N SER A 439 16.95 -5.66 -3.46
CA SER A 439 17.99 -4.85 -4.13
C SER A 439 19.21 -5.65 -4.56
N ARG A 440 19.66 -6.64 -3.78
CA ARG A 440 20.79 -7.51 -4.13
C ARG A 440 20.58 -8.18 -5.50
N THR A 441 19.41 -8.76 -5.70
CA THR A 441 19.06 -9.44 -6.96
C THR A 441 18.93 -8.46 -8.11
N LEU A 442 18.30 -7.31 -7.87
CA LEU A 442 18.11 -6.28 -8.89
C LEU A 442 19.43 -5.64 -9.33
N LEU A 443 20.34 -5.35 -8.39
CA LEU A 443 21.68 -4.85 -8.72
C LEU A 443 22.50 -5.89 -9.49
N GLY A 444 22.39 -7.17 -9.11
CA GLY A 444 23.03 -8.26 -9.83
C GLY A 444 22.52 -8.41 -11.27
N GLN A 445 21.22 -8.20 -11.50
CA GLN A 445 20.59 -8.30 -12.82
C GLN A 445 20.82 -7.07 -13.70
N PHE A 446 20.73 -5.88 -13.14
CA PHE A 446 20.65 -4.63 -13.91
C PHE A 446 21.85 -3.70 -13.73
N GLY A 447 22.62 -3.87 -12.66
CA GLY A 447 23.69 -2.96 -12.27
C GLY A 447 23.19 -1.59 -11.77
N GLN A 448 24.13 -0.78 -11.23
CA GLN A 448 23.83 0.51 -10.62
C GLN A 448 23.17 1.50 -11.58
N ALA A 449 23.67 1.62 -12.82
CA ALA A 449 23.17 2.61 -13.76
C ALA A 449 21.70 2.40 -14.14
N ARG A 450 21.26 1.15 -14.29
CA ARG A 450 19.89 0.83 -14.69
C ARG A 450 18.90 0.90 -13.51
N THR A 451 19.39 0.71 -12.29
CA THR A 451 18.59 0.82 -11.06
C THR A 451 18.59 2.23 -10.48
N ARG A 452 19.24 3.23 -11.13
CA ARG A 452 19.35 4.62 -10.63
C ARG A 452 17.98 5.21 -10.21
N TRP A 453 16.95 4.88 -10.95
CA TRP A 453 15.59 5.37 -10.69
C TRP A 453 14.69 4.33 -10.02
N PHE A 454 15.29 3.38 -9.28
CA PHE A 454 14.55 2.43 -8.48
C PHE A 454 14.06 3.09 -7.18
N GLN A 455 12.73 3.21 -7.04
CA GLN A 455 12.08 3.90 -5.93
C GLN A 455 12.74 5.27 -5.62
N PRO A 456 12.66 6.25 -6.52
CA PRO A 456 13.37 7.52 -6.41
C PRO A 456 12.64 8.49 -5.48
N LEU A 457 12.58 8.16 -4.18
CA LEU A 457 11.75 8.83 -3.20
C LEU A 457 12.05 10.32 -3.08
N LYS A 458 13.33 10.68 -2.90
CA LYS A 458 13.74 12.09 -2.76
C LYS A 458 13.48 12.89 -4.04
N SER A 459 13.73 12.28 -5.21
CA SER A 459 13.45 12.91 -6.50
C SER A 459 11.97 13.20 -6.68
N ILE A 460 11.08 12.30 -6.22
CA ILE A 460 9.62 12.53 -6.25
C ILE A 460 9.24 13.72 -5.36
N PHE A 461 9.76 13.79 -4.13
CA PHE A 461 9.54 14.93 -3.23
C PHE A 461 10.07 16.23 -3.84
N ALA A 462 11.27 16.21 -4.43
CA ALA A 462 11.89 17.37 -5.06
C ALA A 462 11.10 17.90 -6.27
N ALA A 463 10.43 17.01 -7.00
CA ALA A 463 9.55 17.37 -8.11
C ALA A 463 8.17 17.87 -7.64
N GLY A 464 7.90 17.96 -6.33
CA GLY A 464 6.59 18.31 -5.78
C GLY A 464 5.54 17.20 -5.89
N GLY A 465 5.95 15.98 -6.20
CA GLY A 465 5.08 14.80 -6.25
C GLY A 465 4.66 14.32 -4.85
N VAL A 466 3.54 13.62 -4.80
CA VAL A 466 3.05 12.99 -3.57
C VAL A 466 3.37 11.51 -3.63
N VAL A 467 4.16 11.03 -2.66
CA VAL A 467 4.48 9.61 -2.49
C VAL A 467 4.00 9.12 -1.14
N GLY A 468 3.24 8.04 -1.14
CA GLY A 468 2.79 7.33 0.03
C GLY A 468 3.61 6.08 0.30
N GLY A 469 3.67 5.68 1.57
CA GLY A 469 4.34 4.46 2.04
C GLY A 469 3.36 3.33 2.27
N GLY A 470 3.57 2.21 1.60
CA GLY A 470 2.83 0.97 1.78
C GLY A 470 3.73 -0.22 2.05
N SER A 471 3.16 -1.32 2.43
CA SER A 471 3.88 -2.58 2.65
C SER A 471 3.64 -3.63 1.56
N ASP A 472 2.52 -3.53 0.88
CA ASP A 472 1.99 -4.62 0.05
C ASP A 472 1.83 -5.91 0.90
N HIS A 473 1.36 -5.72 2.15
CA HIS A 473 1.20 -6.81 3.10
C HIS A 473 0.22 -7.85 2.59
N MET A 474 0.68 -9.08 2.64
CA MET A 474 -0.08 -10.27 2.32
C MET A 474 0.47 -11.46 3.14
N GLN A 475 -0.29 -12.53 3.25
CA GLN A 475 0.13 -13.73 3.98
C GLN A 475 0.23 -13.56 5.50
N LYS A 476 0.47 -13.93 6.40
CA LYS A 476 0.65 -14.01 7.87
C LYS A 476 0.37 -12.72 8.64
N ILE A 477 -0.22 -12.85 9.79
CA ILE A 477 -0.29 -11.80 10.81
C ILE A 477 1.04 -11.76 11.57
N GLY A 478 1.49 -10.54 11.93
CA GLY A 478 2.76 -10.27 12.62
C GLY A 478 3.65 -9.35 11.79
N SER A 479 3.90 -8.14 12.29
CA SER A 479 4.44 -7.01 11.52
C SER A 479 5.82 -7.25 10.91
N PHE A 480 6.60 -8.23 11.45
CA PHE A 480 7.90 -8.66 10.91
C PHE A 480 7.90 -10.08 10.31
N ARG A 481 6.81 -10.87 10.52
CA ARG A 481 6.75 -12.27 10.07
C ARG A 481 6.26 -12.44 8.64
N SER A 482 5.54 -11.46 8.13
CA SER A 482 4.97 -11.53 6.78
C SER A 482 6.06 -11.57 5.72
N VAL A 483 5.75 -12.14 4.57
CA VAL A 483 6.64 -12.10 3.39
C VAL A 483 6.95 -10.66 2.96
N ASN A 484 6.00 -9.76 3.17
CA ASN A 484 6.17 -8.32 3.11
C ASN A 484 5.89 -7.74 4.50
N PRO A 485 6.91 -7.51 5.33
CA PRO A 485 6.73 -6.85 6.62
C PRO A 485 6.01 -5.51 6.52
N TYR A 486 4.98 -5.33 7.35
CA TYR A 486 4.14 -4.13 7.35
C TYR A 486 4.41 -3.19 8.53
N ASN A 487 5.52 -3.37 9.22
CA ASN A 487 5.92 -2.42 10.25
C ASN A 487 6.31 -1.08 9.61
N PRO A 488 5.55 0.01 9.83
CA PRO A 488 5.82 1.28 9.16
C PRO A 488 7.13 1.92 9.63
N TRP A 489 7.60 1.62 10.84
CA TRP A 489 8.87 2.09 11.37
C TRP A 489 10.05 1.50 10.62
N LEU A 490 9.95 0.22 10.22
CA LEU A 490 10.93 -0.40 9.32
C LEU A 490 10.88 0.26 7.94
N GLY A 491 9.67 0.52 7.40
CA GLY A 491 9.51 1.22 6.12
C GLY A 491 10.13 2.62 6.11
N MET A 492 9.92 3.40 7.18
CA MET A 492 10.55 4.72 7.35
C MET A 492 12.06 4.62 7.48
N TRP A 493 12.56 3.65 8.27
CA TRP A 493 14.00 3.42 8.39
C TRP A 493 14.64 3.11 7.04
N ILE A 494 14.02 2.26 6.22
CA ILE A 494 14.50 1.95 4.87
C ILE A 494 14.48 3.19 3.97
N ALA A 495 13.42 3.98 4.00
CA ALA A 495 13.31 5.20 3.20
C ALA A 495 14.38 6.25 3.55
N ILE A 496 14.81 6.31 4.82
CA ILE A 496 15.84 7.23 5.30
C ILE A 496 17.25 6.70 5.01
N THR A 497 17.49 5.40 5.20
CA THR A 497 18.83 4.82 5.12
C THR A 497 19.14 4.18 3.78
N ARG A 498 18.12 3.75 3.05
CA ARG A 498 18.21 2.92 1.84
C ARG A 498 19.05 1.66 2.01
N THR A 499 19.13 1.18 3.25
CA THR A 499 19.85 -0.05 3.59
C THR A 499 19.10 -1.26 3.01
N ALA A 500 19.81 -2.05 2.24
CA ALA A 500 19.29 -3.26 1.65
C ALA A 500 19.94 -4.50 2.24
N ARG A 501 19.18 -5.59 2.35
CA ARG A 501 19.66 -6.87 2.88
C ARG A 501 20.79 -7.41 1.98
N PHE A 502 21.87 -7.83 2.58
CA PHE A 502 23.06 -8.37 1.92
C PHE A 502 23.82 -7.37 1.02
N LEU A 503 23.67 -6.08 1.24
CA LEU A 503 24.51 -5.04 0.68
C LEU A 503 25.21 -4.30 1.80
N ASP A 504 26.49 -3.98 1.59
CA ASP A 504 27.30 -3.23 2.56
C ASP A 504 27.01 -1.72 2.48
N GLU A 505 26.63 -1.24 1.28
CA GLU A 505 26.36 0.16 1.01
C GLU A 505 24.87 0.41 0.73
N PRO A 506 24.34 1.61 1.05
CA PRO A 506 22.99 2.00 0.69
C PRO A 506 22.74 1.95 -0.82
N MET A 507 21.58 1.47 -1.24
CA MET A 507 21.20 1.50 -2.65
C MET A 507 20.77 2.90 -3.07
N HIS A 508 21.59 3.60 -3.87
CA HIS A 508 21.33 4.98 -4.31
C HIS A 508 21.07 5.95 -3.15
N ALA A 509 22.11 6.18 -2.31
CA ALA A 509 22.04 7.02 -1.12
C ALA A 509 21.54 8.45 -1.39
N GLU A 510 21.67 8.94 -2.62
CA GLU A 510 21.15 10.24 -3.07
C GLU A 510 19.62 10.33 -2.99
N GLU A 511 18.90 9.21 -2.91
CA GLU A 511 17.45 9.12 -2.78
C GLU A 511 16.96 8.94 -1.33
N CYS A 512 17.85 9.05 -0.35
CA CYS A 512 17.48 9.03 1.08
C CYS A 512 16.55 10.19 1.42
N LEU A 513 15.50 9.89 2.18
CA LEU A 513 14.59 10.88 2.73
C LEU A 513 15.10 11.48 4.04
N THR A 514 14.62 12.66 4.41
CA THR A 514 14.72 13.15 5.80
C THR A 514 13.73 12.40 6.69
N ARG A 515 13.86 12.51 8.01
CA ARG A 515 12.94 11.90 8.97
C ARG A 515 11.53 12.48 8.83
N GLU A 516 11.43 13.79 8.64
CA GLU A 516 10.17 14.48 8.41
C GLU A 516 9.47 14.00 7.14
N GLN A 517 10.21 13.86 6.04
CA GLN A 517 9.67 13.32 4.78
C GLN A 517 9.18 11.88 4.93
N ALA A 518 9.94 11.03 5.65
CA ALA A 518 9.53 9.66 5.91
C ALA A 518 8.25 9.59 6.79
N ILE A 519 8.14 10.46 7.80
CA ILE A 519 6.91 10.59 8.60
C ILE A 519 5.76 11.10 7.74
N GLN A 520 5.96 12.13 6.92
CA GLN A 520 4.94 12.64 5.99
C GLN A 520 4.45 11.55 5.04
N MET A 521 5.36 10.69 4.54
CA MET A 521 5.04 9.58 3.65
C MET A 521 4.02 8.61 4.27
N TYR A 522 4.15 8.30 5.56
CA TYR A 522 3.28 7.38 6.29
C TYR A 522 2.12 8.05 7.05
N THR A 523 1.95 9.37 6.91
CA THR A 523 0.88 10.15 7.55
C THR A 523 0.11 10.96 6.51
N ILE A 524 0.42 12.26 6.37
CA ILE A 524 -0.34 13.20 5.55
C ILE A 524 -0.33 12.85 4.04
N ASN A 525 0.75 12.26 3.50
CA ASN A 525 0.78 11.84 2.11
C ASN A 525 -0.12 10.63 1.87
N ASN A 526 -0.09 9.64 2.79
CA ASN A 526 -1.03 8.53 2.74
C ASN A 526 -2.48 9.00 2.94
N ALA A 527 -2.72 9.98 3.83
CA ALA A 527 -4.03 10.58 3.97
C ALA A 527 -4.53 11.19 2.65
N LYS A 528 -3.66 11.90 1.90
CA LYS A 528 -4.00 12.41 0.55
C LYS A 528 -4.32 11.29 -0.42
N LEU A 529 -3.49 10.24 -0.48
CA LEU A 529 -3.71 9.07 -1.33
C LEU A 529 -5.03 8.37 -1.05
N LEU A 530 -5.44 8.34 0.22
CA LEU A 530 -6.62 7.66 0.73
C LEU A 530 -7.86 8.57 0.88
N PHE A 531 -7.79 9.84 0.43
CA PHE A 531 -8.86 10.83 0.54
C PHE A 531 -9.26 11.15 2.00
N LEU A 532 -8.31 11.11 2.91
CA LEU A 532 -8.51 11.31 4.35
C LEU A 532 -7.84 12.59 4.90
N GLU A 533 -7.12 13.38 4.11
CA GLU A 533 -6.29 14.50 4.58
C GLU A 533 -7.08 15.65 5.23
N THR A 534 -8.36 15.77 4.93
CA THR A 534 -9.26 16.72 5.60
C THR A 534 -9.76 16.20 6.94
N GLN A 535 -9.67 14.88 7.16
CA GLN A 535 -10.15 14.23 8.38
C GLN A 535 -9.02 13.88 9.34
N THR A 536 -7.85 13.47 8.83
CA THR A 536 -6.74 12.96 9.64
C THR A 536 -5.38 13.14 8.94
N GLY A 537 -4.32 12.46 9.40
CA GLY A 537 -2.97 12.53 8.83
C GLY A 537 -2.11 13.66 9.38
N SER A 538 -2.69 14.56 10.19
CA SER A 538 -1.97 15.57 10.97
C SER A 538 -2.80 15.93 12.22
N LEU A 539 -2.13 16.38 13.29
CA LEU A 539 -2.79 16.80 14.53
C LEU A 539 -3.11 18.30 14.49
N GLN A 540 -4.12 18.66 13.69
CA GLN A 540 -4.60 20.02 13.53
C GLN A 540 -6.03 20.14 14.06
N THR A 541 -6.36 21.30 14.64
CA THR A 541 -7.73 21.60 15.07
C THR A 541 -8.75 21.35 13.97
N GLY A 542 -9.87 20.71 14.31
CA GLY A 542 -10.95 20.30 13.42
C GLY A 542 -10.79 18.90 12.85
N LYS A 543 -9.60 18.29 12.85
CA LYS A 543 -9.39 16.92 12.39
C LYS A 543 -9.71 15.90 13.48
N GLN A 544 -9.93 14.66 13.08
CA GLN A 544 -10.11 13.51 13.96
C GLN A 544 -8.81 13.17 14.69
N ALA A 545 -8.91 12.84 15.96
CA ALA A 545 -7.79 12.46 16.80
C ALA A 545 -7.37 11.01 16.56
N ASP A 546 -6.92 10.72 15.32
CA ASP A 546 -6.20 9.49 15.00
C ASP A 546 -4.74 9.74 15.37
N MET A 547 -4.27 9.12 16.46
CA MET A 547 -2.96 9.45 17.04
C MET A 547 -2.33 8.25 17.72
N ILE A 548 -1.00 8.31 17.86
CA ILE A 548 -0.20 7.28 18.52
C ILE A 548 0.76 7.88 19.54
N LEU A 549 0.94 7.16 20.63
CA LEU A 549 1.94 7.44 21.66
C LEU A 549 3.12 6.49 21.51
N LEU A 550 4.33 7.03 21.49
CA LEU A 550 5.56 6.29 21.21
C LEU A 550 6.47 6.18 22.44
N ASP A 551 7.30 5.15 22.48
CA ASP A 551 8.35 4.97 23.49
C ASP A 551 9.53 5.91 23.29
N ARG A 552 9.73 6.46 22.09
CA ARG A 552 10.84 7.31 21.67
C ARG A 552 10.41 8.38 20.68
N ASP A 553 11.26 9.39 20.49
CA ASP A 553 11.06 10.43 19.47
C ASP A 553 11.67 9.99 18.13
N PRO A 554 10.86 9.79 17.07
CA PRO A 554 11.35 9.34 15.76
C PRO A 554 12.21 10.38 15.04
N LEU A 555 12.15 11.66 15.44
CA LEU A 555 12.99 12.71 14.85
C LEU A 555 14.42 12.70 15.41
N THR A 556 14.62 12.25 16.65
CA THR A 556 15.90 12.41 17.36
C THR A 556 16.55 11.11 17.83
N CYS A 557 15.82 9.99 17.87
CA CYS A 557 16.40 8.71 18.27
C CYS A 557 17.56 8.29 17.34
N PRO A 558 18.51 7.47 17.80
CA PRO A 558 19.53 6.87 16.93
C PRO A 558 18.87 6.17 15.74
N ILE A 559 19.46 6.33 14.54
CA ILE A 559 18.81 5.86 13.30
C ILE A 559 18.57 4.34 13.29
N ASN A 560 19.49 3.57 13.84
CA ASN A 560 19.39 2.12 13.97
C ASN A 560 18.31 1.64 14.97
N GLU A 561 17.79 2.54 15.81
CA GLU A 561 16.69 2.26 16.72
C GLU A 561 15.32 2.61 16.16
N LEU A 562 15.26 3.38 15.07
CA LEU A 562 13.98 3.85 14.49
C LEU A 562 13.07 2.67 14.12
N ALA A 563 13.59 1.63 13.47
CA ALA A 563 12.82 0.44 13.10
C ALA A 563 12.29 -0.36 14.31
N GLN A 564 12.82 -0.10 15.52
CA GLN A 564 12.45 -0.75 16.78
C GLN A 564 11.48 0.11 17.61
N THR A 565 10.98 1.23 17.08
CA THR A 565 10.05 2.10 17.77
C THR A 565 8.81 1.30 18.19
N LYS A 566 8.42 1.44 19.47
CA LYS A 566 7.24 0.79 20.04
C LYS A 566 6.10 1.79 20.17
N VAL A 567 4.95 1.38 19.70
CA VAL A 567 3.70 2.10 19.91
C VAL A 567 3.12 1.69 21.26
N LEU A 568 2.96 2.64 22.15
CA LEU A 568 2.43 2.42 23.50
C LEU A 568 0.90 2.47 23.52
N LYS A 569 0.32 3.37 22.72
CA LYS A 569 -1.13 3.51 22.57
C LYS A 569 -1.47 3.98 21.17
N THR A 570 -2.62 3.53 20.67
CA THR A 570 -3.21 3.99 19.40
C THR A 570 -4.64 4.42 19.63
N TRP A 571 -4.99 5.62 19.18
CA TRP A 571 -6.36 6.14 19.20
C TRP A 571 -6.86 6.30 17.78
N LEU A 572 -8.14 6.03 17.59
CA LEU A 572 -8.88 6.25 16.35
C LEU A 572 -10.08 7.14 16.67
N ALA A 573 -10.13 8.35 16.10
CA ALA A 573 -11.14 9.35 16.46
C ALA A 573 -11.26 9.57 17.99
N GLY A 574 -10.14 9.69 18.68
CA GLY A 574 -10.07 9.87 20.14
C GLY A 574 -10.34 8.61 20.96
N GLN A 575 -10.82 7.53 20.37
CA GLN A 575 -11.09 6.26 21.07
C GLN A 575 -9.83 5.38 21.10
N LEU A 576 -9.47 4.86 22.26
CA LEU A 576 -8.34 3.95 22.43
C LEU A 576 -8.64 2.60 21.77
N VAL A 577 -7.90 2.24 20.72
CA VAL A 577 -8.03 0.97 19.97
C VAL A 577 -6.91 -0.01 20.25
N TYR A 578 -5.79 0.47 20.79
CA TYR A 578 -4.66 -0.38 21.19
C TYR A 578 -3.90 0.24 22.37
N GLN A 579 -3.46 -0.61 23.28
CA GLN A 579 -2.54 -0.28 24.36
C GLN A 579 -1.55 -1.44 24.54
N ALA A 580 -0.25 -1.11 24.51
CA ALA A 580 0.81 -2.08 24.82
C ALA A 580 0.64 -2.61 26.27
N ARG A 581 0.91 -3.89 26.45
CA ARG A 581 0.85 -4.58 27.76
C ARG A 581 2.07 -4.29 28.61
#